data_b57e8e1b3d057229fb863a17758b1d96
#
_entry.id   b57e8e1b3d057229fb863a17758b1d96
#
_cell.length_a   1.000
_cell.length_b   1.000
_cell.length_c   1.000
_cell.angle_alpha   90.00
_cell.angle_beta   90.00
_cell.angle_gamma   90.00
#
_symmetry.space_group_name_H-M   'P 1'
#
loop_
_entity.id
_entity.type
_entity.pdbx_description
1 polymer ?
#
loop_
_entity_poly.entity_id
_entity_poly.type
_entity_poly.pdbx_seq_one_letter_code
_entity_poly.pdbx_strand_id
1 'polypeptide(L)'
;MTNCEHFRFLSSDGKTQLHACLCIPDEKIKFRAVLQIAHGVAEHIERYDDFARYLNEQGIVVAGHDHLGHGQSLPEGGTPVYFGEKDGWKHAVDDIHGLHLILSKRYKRLPQLIMGHSMGSFLTRSYLIRYPGEKQAAILMGTGWQPGYMLTGGNLVAKRFFYKNGGASTSNFITELAFGGYNRAFAPNRTGFDWLSADTENVDRYIADPMCGADATVGLFRDMLGGIRFNQKNVNLVKMDPNTPVLFISGQDDPVGAMGKGVQRSCDAFRSAGVKDVTLKLYPGLRHEILNEKAMQNTVYGDIHDWLSRYV
;
A
#
# COMPACT_ATOMS: atom_id res chain seq x y z
N MET A 1 -16.62 -13.16 14.82
CA MET A 1 -15.28 -13.49 14.27
C MET A 1 -15.37 -13.28 12.76
N THR A 2 -14.46 -12.53 12.17
CA THR A 2 -14.35 -12.45 10.71
C THR A 2 -14.06 -13.84 10.16
N ASN A 3 -14.85 -14.29 9.18
CA ASN A 3 -14.59 -15.56 8.51
C ASN A 3 -13.57 -15.29 7.39
N CYS A 4 -12.27 -15.32 7.73
CA CYS A 4 -11.22 -15.13 6.74
C CYS A 4 -10.71 -16.49 6.26
N GLU A 5 -10.77 -16.70 4.96
CA GLU A 5 -10.16 -17.82 4.25
C GLU A 5 -8.72 -17.46 3.91
N HIS A 6 -7.79 -18.36 4.18
CA HIS A 6 -6.39 -18.23 3.76
C HIS A 6 -6.12 -19.19 2.61
N PHE A 7 -5.45 -18.68 1.57
CA PHE A 7 -5.06 -19.50 0.43
C PHE A 7 -3.72 -19.03 -0.13
N ARG A 8 -3.15 -19.81 -1.05
CA ARG A 8 -1.91 -19.43 -1.74
C ARG A 8 -2.12 -19.41 -3.24
N PHE A 9 -1.40 -18.53 -3.92
CA PHE A 9 -1.34 -18.49 -5.38
C PHE A 9 0.09 -18.20 -5.84
N LEU A 10 0.40 -18.63 -7.06
CA LEU A 10 1.73 -18.46 -7.62
C LEU A 10 1.97 -16.99 -8.01
N SER A 11 3.06 -16.41 -7.53
CA SER A 11 3.52 -15.09 -7.96
C SER A 11 3.87 -15.07 -9.45
N SER A 12 3.79 -13.89 -10.04
CA SER A 12 4.27 -13.63 -11.40
C SER A 12 5.79 -13.83 -11.57
N ASP A 13 6.54 -14.00 -10.46
CA ASP A 13 7.96 -14.40 -10.49
C ASP A 13 8.15 -15.87 -10.91
N GLY A 14 7.06 -16.64 -10.99
CA GLY A 14 7.01 -18.03 -11.44
C GLY A 14 7.47 -19.06 -10.40
N LYS A 15 7.77 -18.67 -9.16
CA LYS A 15 8.32 -19.57 -8.13
C LYS A 15 7.76 -19.36 -6.71
N THR A 16 7.43 -18.13 -6.32
CA THR A 16 7.00 -17.83 -4.96
C THR A 16 5.51 -18.09 -4.78
N GLN A 17 5.14 -18.81 -3.71
CA GLN A 17 3.75 -19.00 -3.30
C GLN A 17 3.33 -17.85 -2.38
N LEU A 18 2.53 -16.94 -2.88
CA LEU A 18 2.02 -15.81 -2.12
C LEU A 18 0.86 -16.24 -1.22
N HIS A 19 0.92 -15.86 0.04
CA HIS A 19 -0.17 -15.98 0.99
C HIS A 19 -1.21 -14.90 0.74
N ALA A 20 -2.47 -15.26 0.71
CA ALA A 20 -3.60 -14.36 0.57
C ALA A 20 -4.66 -14.63 1.64
N CYS A 21 -5.31 -13.55 2.07
CA CYS A 21 -6.42 -13.56 3.01
C CYS A 21 -7.67 -13.01 2.30
N LEU A 22 -8.82 -13.67 2.53
CA LEU A 22 -10.12 -13.29 1.98
C LEU A 22 -11.15 -13.30 3.11
N CYS A 23 -11.52 -12.13 3.60
CA CYS A 23 -12.49 -11.93 4.66
C CYS A 23 -13.88 -11.69 4.05
N ILE A 24 -14.81 -12.59 4.36
CA ILE A 24 -16.12 -12.68 3.73
C ILE A 24 -17.20 -12.24 4.75
N PRO A 25 -18.14 -11.37 4.34
CA PRO A 25 -19.31 -11.04 5.16
C PRO A 25 -20.11 -12.27 5.58
N ASP A 26 -20.85 -12.17 6.70
CA ASP A 26 -21.82 -13.20 7.09
C ASP A 26 -22.80 -13.50 5.94
N GLU A 27 -23.19 -14.75 5.76
CA GLU A 27 -24.07 -15.20 4.67
C GLU A 27 -25.42 -14.47 4.63
N LYS A 28 -25.87 -13.93 5.77
CA LYS A 28 -27.11 -13.14 5.88
C LYS A 28 -26.96 -11.73 5.32
N ILE A 29 -25.74 -11.27 5.09
CA ILE A 29 -25.45 -9.94 4.58
C ILE A 29 -25.30 -10.02 3.05
N LYS A 30 -26.05 -9.18 2.34
CA LYS A 30 -25.91 -9.09 0.87
C LYS A 30 -24.55 -8.55 0.50
N PHE A 31 -23.79 -9.29 -0.30
CA PHE A 31 -22.51 -8.84 -0.84
C PHE A 31 -22.73 -7.71 -1.86
N ARG A 32 -21.98 -6.62 -1.70
CA ARG A 32 -22.12 -5.39 -2.51
C ARG A 32 -20.89 -5.15 -3.40
N ALA A 33 -19.69 -5.43 -2.90
CA ALA A 33 -18.43 -5.20 -3.62
C ALA A 33 -17.32 -6.10 -3.09
N VAL A 34 -16.18 -6.08 -3.78
CA VAL A 34 -14.91 -6.67 -3.33
C VAL A 34 -13.88 -5.57 -3.25
N LEU A 35 -13.26 -5.37 -2.09
CA LEU A 35 -12.12 -4.48 -1.88
C LEU A 35 -10.84 -5.30 -1.77
N GLN A 36 -9.92 -5.08 -2.69
CA GLN A 36 -8.58 -5.63 -2.63
C GLN A 36 -7.63 -4.63 -1.96
N ILE A 37 -6.85 -5.09 -0.96
CA ILE A 37 -5.89 -4.26 -0.22
C ILE A 37 -4.46 -4.64 -0.62
N ALA A 38 -3.63 -3.63 -0.91
CA ALA A 38 -2.18 -3.73 -1.06
C ALA A 38 -1.51 -3.04 0.14
N HIS A 39 -0.85 -3.81 0.99
CA HIS A 39 -0.24 -3.35 2.24
C HIS A 39 1.08 -2.57 2.02
N GLY A 40 1.60 -1.94 3.07
CA GLY A 40 2.82 -1.14 3.08
C GLY A 40 4.11 -1.97 3.15
N VAL A 41 5.24 -1.26 3.25
CA VAL A 41 6.55 -1.90 3.43
C VAL A 41 6.72 -2.43 4.85
N ALA A 42 7.37 -3.58 5.00
CA ALA A 42 7.68 -4.21 6.29
C ALA A 42 6.46 -4.37 7.21
N GLU A 43 5.33 -4.76 6.61
CA GLU A 43 4.09 -5.16 7.27
C GLU A 43 3.43 -6.30 6.48
N HIS A 44 2.23 -6.73 6.87
CA HIS A 44 1.50 -7.83 6.23
C HIS A 44 -0.01 -7.56 6.20
N ILE A 45 -0.75 -8.38 5.42
CA ILE A 45 -2.17 -8.15 5.14
C ILE A 45 -3.07 -8.28 6.36
N GLU A 46 -2.75 -9.13 7.34
CA GLU A 46 -3.60 -9.35 8.51
C GLU A 46 -3.69 -8.13 9.44
N ARG A 47 -2.82 -7.11 9.28
CA ARG A 47 -2.93 -5.84 10.00
C ARG A 47 -4.18 -5.02 9.63
N TYR A 48 -4.89 -5.42 8.58
CA TYR A 48 -6.12 -4.79 8.11
C TYR A 48 -7.39 -5.51 8.59
N ASP A 49 -7.29 -6.50 9.50
CA ASP A 49 -8.41 -7.33 9.95
C ASP A 49 -9.56 -6.54 10.60
N ASP A 50 -9.25 -5.53 11.42
CA ASP A 50 -10.27 -4.69 12.05
C ASP A 50 -11.04 -3.88 10.99
N PHE A 51 -10.35 -3.34 10.00
CA PHE A 51 -10.98 -2.65 8.88
C PHE A 51 -11.78 -3.61 7.99
N ALA A 52 -11.24 -4.80 7.73
CA ALA A 52 -11.96 -5.84 6.98
C ALA A 52 -13.25 -6.24 7.68
N ARG A 53 -13.22 -6.41 9.01
CA ARG A 53 -14.41 -6.72 9.83
C ARG A 53 -15.48 -5.64 9.70
N TYR A 54 -15.10 -4.39 9.86
CA TYR A 54 -16.00 -3.25 9.68
C TYR A 54 -16.66 -3.26 8.30
N LEU A 55 -15.88 -3.45 7.24
CA LEU A 55 -16.40 -3.47 5.87
C LEU A 55 -17.26 -4.71 5.57
N ASN A 56 -16.94 -5.87 6.17
CA ASN A 56 -17.77 -7.06 6.05
C ASN A 56 -19.20 -6.84 6.62
N GLU A 57 -19.33 -6.11 7.72
CA GLU A 57 -20.64 -5.72 8.27
C GLU A 57 -21.44 -4.83 7.29
N GLN A 58 -20.75 -4.15 6.36
CA GLN A 58 -21.35 -3.34 5.31
C GLN A 58 -21.56 -4.09 3.97
N GLY A 59 -21.30 -5.40 3.95
CA GLY A 59 -21.45 -6.24 2.76
C GLY A 59 -20.29 -6.16 1.77
N ILE A 60 -19.14 -5.63 2.15
CA ILE A 60 -17.95 -5.56 1.30
C ILE A 60 -17.04 -6.75 1.65
N VAL A 61 -16.77 -7.60 0.68
CA VAL A 61 -15.74 -8.65 0.76
C VAL A 61 -14.37 -7.96 0.74
N VAL A 62 -13.47 -8.31 1.66
CA VAL A 62 -12.12 -7.74 1.71
C VAL A 62 -11.09 -8.83 1.45
N ALA A 63 -10.15 -8.56 0.55
CA ALA A 63 -9.07 -9.48 0.23
C ALA A 63 -7.73 -8.74 0.11
N GLY A 64 -6.65 -9.45 0.35
CA GLY A 64 -5.32 -8.97 0.08
C GLY A 64 -4.31 -10.12 0.13
N HIS A 65 -3.08 -9.85 -0.23
CA HIS A 65 -2.01 -10.82 -0.13
C HIS A 65 -0.76 -10.18 0.45
N ASP A 66 0.05 -10.97 1.10
CA ASP A 66 1.39 -10.56 1.51
C ASP A 66 2.27 -10.45 0.27
N HIS A 67 2.87 -9.28 0.05
CA HIS A 67 3.77 -9.06 -1.07
C HIS A 67 5.01 -9.96 -1.01
N LEU A 68 5.72 -10.12 -2.13
CA LEU A 68 7.01 -10.82 -2.18
C LEU A 68 7.92 -10.39 -1.03
N GLY A 69 8.46 -11.36 -0.29
CA GLY A 69 9.34 -11.11 0.85
C GLY A 69 8.68 -10.51 2.09
N HIS A 70 7.34 -10.49 2.17
CA HIS A 70 6.59 -9.97 3.30
C HIS A 70 5.69 -11.03 3.92
N GLY A 71 5.39 -10.89 5.22
CA GLY A 71 4.44 -11.71 5.93
C GLY A 71 4.64 -13.21 5.68
N GLN A 72 3.56 -13.93 5.48
CA GLN A 72 3.56 -15.37 5.21
C GLN A 72 3.91 -15.74 3.74
N SER A 73 4.18 -14.75 2.87
CA SER A 73 4.75 -14.95 1.54
C SER A 73 6.27 -15.06 1.55
N LEU A 74 6.92 -14.78 2.68
CA LEU A 74 8.35 -14.96 2.84
C LEU A 74 8.65 -16.48 2.90
N PRO A 75 9.41 -17.05 1.95
CA PRO A 75 9.78 -18.46 2.00
C PRO A 75 10.77 -18.73 3.13
N GLU A 76 10.83 -19.96 3.61
CA GLU A 76 11.81 -20.38 4.60
C GLU A 76 13.24 -20.08 4.13
N GLY A 77 14.03 -19.42 4.98
CA GLY A 77 15.39 -18.96 4.65
C GLY A 77 15.43 -17.81 3.64
N GLY A 78 14.28 -17.25 3.25
CA GLY A 78 14.17 -16.10 2.36
C GLY A 78 14.63 -14.80 3.01
N THR A 79 14.92 -13.80 2.19
CA THR A 79 15.27 -12.46 2.68
C THR A 79 14.01 -11.64 2.88
N PRO A 80 13.74 -11.11 4.09
CA PRO A 80 12.57 -10.26 4.31
C PRO A 80 12.71 -8.94 3.55
N VAL A 81 11.56 -8.35 3.22
CA VAL A 81 11.45 -7.03 2.57
C VAL A 81 12.30 -6.96 1.28
N TYR A 82 12.18 -8.02 0.45
CA TYR A 82 12.90 -8.15 -0.83
C TYR A 82 11.99 -8.72 -1.91
N PHE A 83 11.80 -7.98 -3.00
CA PHE A 83 10.97 -8.41 -4.13
C PHE A 83 11.68 -9.33 -5.13
N GLY A 84 13.01 -9.50 -4.98
CA GLY A 84 13.80 -10.33 -5.87
C GLY A 84 14.87 -9.57 -6.66
N GLU A 85 15.67 -10.31 -7.41
CA GLU A 85 16.85 -9.78 -8.12
C GLU A 85 16.48 -8.91 -9.32
N LYS A 86 15.44 -9.31 -10.07
CA LYS A 86 15.02 -8.67 -11.31
C LYS A 86 13.52 -8.36 -11.27
N ASP A 87 13.16 -7.23 -11.83
CA ASP A 87 11.76 -6.84 -12.08
C ASP A 87 10.84 -6.88 -10.85
N GLY A 88 11.40 -6.78 -9.62
CA GLY A 88 10.64 -6.98 -8.37
C GLY A 88 9.42 -6.08 -8.24
N TRP A 89 9.53 -4.79 -8.61
CA TRP A 89 8.38 -3.89 -8.63
C TRP A 89 7.30 -4.34 -9.63
N LYS A 90 7.73 -4.82 -10.81
CA LYS A 90 6.82 -5.32 -11.81
C LYS A 90 6.08 -6.54 -11.30
N HIS A 91 6.79 -7.49 -10.69
CA HIS A 91 6.20 -8.69 -10.11
C HIS A 91 5.18 -8.34 -9.01
N ALA A 92 5.52 -7.44 -8.08
CA ALA A 92 4.59 -7.02 -7.05
C ALA A 92 3.30 -6.37 -7.60
N VAL A 93 3.38 -5.61 -8.70
CA VAL A 93 2.21 -5.05 -9.39
C VAL A 93 1.41 -6.12 -10.13
N ASP A 94 2.09 -7.04 -10.82
CA ASP A 94 1.44 -8.13 -11.55
C ASP A 94 0.79 -9.15 -10.59
N ASP A 95 1.32 -9.31 -9.37
CA ASP A 95 0.74 -10.14 -8.31
C ASP A 95 -0.57 -9.54 -7.77
N ILE A 96 -0.64 -8.19 -7.64
CA ILE A 96 -1.91 -7.50 -7.37
C ILE A 96 -2.94 -7.84 -8.46
N HIS A 97 -2.52 -7.85 -9.73
CA HIS A 97 -3.40 -8.23 -10.84
C HIS A 97 -3.75 -9.73 -10.80
N GLY A 98 -2.81 -10.59 -10.43
CA GLY A 98 -3.07 -12.04 -10.25
C GLY A 98 -4.18 -12.31 -9.23
N LEU A 99 -4.11 -11.66 -8.07
CA LEU A 99 -5.19 -11.73 -7.07
C LEU A 99 -6.50 -11.13 -7.61
N HIS A 100 -6.46 -10.00 -8.33
CA HIS A 100 -7.65 -9.43 -8.96
C HIS A 100 -8.34 -10.44 -9.89
N LEU A 101 -7.61 -11.18 -10.70
CA LEU A 101 -8.18 -12.19 -11.61
C LEU A 101 -8.86 -13.33 -10.85
N ILE A 102 -8.31 -13.75 -9.70
CA ILE A 102 -8.93 -14.74 -8.82
C ILE A 102 -10.25 -14.22 -8.25
N LEU A 103 -10.23 -12.99 -7.71
CA LEU A 103 -11.39 -12.35 -7.09
C LEU A 103 -12.50 -12.06 -8.11
N SER A 104 -12.18 -11.52 -9.27
CA SER A 104 -13.14 -11.22 -10.33
C SER A 104 -13.80 -12.48 -10.91
N LYS A 105 -13.07 -13.60 -10.95
CA LYS A 105 -13.63 -14.90 -11.32
C LYS A 105 -14.58 -15.45 -10.26
N ARG A 106 -14.26 -15.28 -8.97
CA ARG A 106 -15.08 -15.74 -7.85
C ARG A 106 -16.33 -14.86 -7.65
N TYR A 107 -16.20 -13.55 -7.84
CA TYR A 107 -17.24 -12.53 -7.60
C TYR A 107 -17.59 -11.75 -8.86
N LYS A 108 -17.94 -12.45 -9.95
CA LYS A 108 -18.13 -11.91 -11.32
C LYS A 108 -19.09 -10.72 -11.43
N ARG A 109 -20.06 -10.59 -10.51
CA ARG A 109 -21.11 -9.56 -10.58
C ARG A 109 -20.88 -8.42 -9.58
N LEU A 110 -19.83 -8.49 -8.79
CA LEU A 110 -19.54 -7.47 -7.78
C LEU A 110 -18.53 -6.47 -8.30
N PRO A 111 -18.72 -5.18 -8.04
CA PRO A 111 -17.71 -4.14 -8.27
C PRO A 111 -16.37 -4.52 -7.63
N GLN A 112 -15.28 -4.35 -8.39
CA GLN A 112 -13.92 -4.63 -7.94
C GLN A 112 -13.23 -3.33 -7.58
N LEU A 113 -12.92 -3.15 -6.31
CA LEU A 113 -12.30 -1.95 -5.73
C LEU A 113 -10.86 -2.27 -5.32
N ILE A 114 -10.03 -1.23 -5.17
CA ILE A 114 -8.67 -1.41 -4.68
C ILE A 114 -8.30 -0.32 -3.69
N MET A 115 -7.56 -0.69 -2.65
CA MET A 115 -6.91 0.22 -1.71
C MET A 115 -5.43 -0.13 -1.59
N GLY A 116 -4.58 0.89 -1.64
CA GLY A 116 -3.16 0.72 -1.33
C GLY A 116 -2.74 1.64 -0.20
N HIS A 117 -1.96 1.12 0.74
CA HIS A 117 -1.37 1.88 1.84
C HIS A 117 0.14 2.01 1.67
N SER A 118 0.70 3.20 1.88
CA SER A 118 2.15 3.42 1.88
C SER A 118 2.80 2.91 0.58
N MET A 119 3.76 1.98 0.66
CA MET A 119 4.33 1.29 -0.51
C MET A 119 3.22 0.70 -1.38
N GLY A 120 2.19 0.08 -0.78
CA GLY A 120 1.03 -0.44 -1.49
C GLY A 120 0.27 0.64 -2.27
N SER A 121 0.26 1.89 -1.80
CA SER A 121 -0.33 3.01 -2.55
C SER A 121 0.46 3.33 -3.83
N PHE A 122 1.78 3.23 -3.78
CA PHE A 122 2.61 3.38 -4.97
C PHE A 122 2.49 2.18 -5.92
N LEU A 123 2.36 0.96 -5.40
CA LEU A 123 2.06 -0.23 -6.21
C LEU A 123 0.68 -0.10 -6.89
N THR A 124 -0.33 0.37 -6.15
CA THR A 124 -1.67 0.62 -6.69
C THR A 124 -1.68 1.69 -7.78
N ARG A 125 -0.90 2.76 -7.65
CA ARG A 125 -0.72 3.77 -8.73
C ARG A 125 -0.11 3.12 -9.97
N SER A 126 0.91 2.28 -9.83
CA SER A 126 1.48 1.51 -10.95
C SER A 126 0.46 0.55 -11.54
N TYR A 127 -0.38 -0.08 -10.71
CA TYR A 127 -1.46 -0.96 -11.14
C TYR A 127 -2.48 -0.21 -12.01
N LEU A 128 -2.99 0.93 -11.56
CA LEU A 128 -3.96 1.75 -12.31
C LEU A 128 -3.43 2.21 -13.68
N ILE A 129 -2.12 2.44 -13.77
CA ILE A 129 -1.45 2.79 -15.03
C ILE A 129 -1.31 1.59 -15.97
N ARG A 130 -1.04 0.39 -15.42
CA ARG A 130 -0.74 -0.81 -16.23
C ARG A 130 -1.98 -1.60 -16.60
N TYR A 131 -3.02 -1.54 -15.76
CA TYR A 131 -4.28 -2.26 -15.89
C TYR A 131 -5.47 -1.29 -15.81
N PRO A 132 -5.57 -0.34 -16.75
CA PRO A 132 -6.62 0.68 -16.73
C PRO A 132 -8.01 0.05 -16.89
N GLY A 133 -9.00 0.55 -16.13
CA GLY A 133 -10.39 0.10 -16.19
C GLY A 133 -10.73 -1.19 -15.42
N GLU A 134 -9.73 -1.86 -14.83
CA GLU A 134 -9.96 -3.09 -14.05
C GLU A 134 -10.63 -2.85 -12.69
N LYS A 135 -10.65 -1.61 -12.21
CA LYS A 135 -11.22 -1.25 -10.91
C LYS A 135 -12.27 -0.16 -11.05
N GLN A 136 -13.41 -0.35 -10.35
CA GLN A 136 -14.49 0.62 -10.29
C GLN A 136 -14.15 1.85 -9.45
N ALA A 137 -13.28 1.70 -8.45
CA ALA A 137 -12.75 2.81 -7.65
C ALA A 137 -11.44 2.41 -6.97
N ALA A 138 -10.62 3.43 -6.64
CA ALA A 138 -9.33 3.22 -5.99
C ALA A 138 -9.12 4.17 -4.79
N ILE A 139 -8.48 3.66 -3.73
CA ILE A 139 -8.07 4.43 -2.56
C ILE A 139 -6.56 4.40 -2.45
N LEU A 140 -5.95 5.58 -2.34
CA LEU A 140 -4.52 5.77 -2.17
C LEU A 140 -4.26 6.39 -0.80
N MET A 141 -3.92 5.54 0.18
CA MET A 141 -3.73 5.92 1.57
C MET A 141 -2.24 6.05 1.91
N GLY A 142 -1.86 7.10 2.65
CA GLY A 142 -0.49 7.31 3.08
C GLY A 142 0.49 7.43 1.91
N THR A 143 0.05 7.99 0.80
CA THR A 143 0.85 8.19 -0.42
C THR A 143 1.59 9.53 -0.40
N GLY A 144 2.48 9.74 -1.37
CA GLY A 144 3.22 10.99 -1.48
C GLY A 144 3.72 11.28 -2.89
N TRP A 145 4.42 12.42 -3.02
CA TRP A 145 5.12 12.84 -4.23
C TRP A 145 6.56 13.17 -3.91
N GLN A 146 7.48 12.48 -4.53
CA GLN A 146 8.91 12.68 -4.28
C GLN A 146 9.53 13.60 -5.33
N PRO A 147 10.43 14.52 -4.94
CA PRO A 147 11.16 15.34 -5.89
C PRO A 147 11.98 14.50 -6.89
N GLY A 148 11.96 14.89 -8.18
CA GLY A 148 12.60 14.11 -9.24
C GLY A 148 14.10 13.91 -9.05
N TYR A 149 14.78 14.90 -8.46
CA TYR A 149 16.22 14.80 -8.15
C TYR A 149 16.49 13.75 -7.05
N MET A 150 15.62 13.63 -6.04
CA MET A 150 15.73 12.60 -5.00
C MET A 150 15.52 11.20 -5.59
N LEU A 151 14.52 11.03 -6.45
CA LEU A 151 14.26 9.76 -7.12
C LEU A 151 15.44 9.36 -8.04
N THR A 152 16.04 10.32 -8.75
CA THR A 152 17.16 10.03 -9.65
C THR A 152 18.44 9.73 -8.85
N GLY A 153 18.79 10.59 -7.90
CA GLY A 153 19.98 10.42 -7.05
C GLY A 153 19.88 9.19 -6.15
N GLY A 154 18.75 9.01 -5.46
CA GLY A 154 18.51 7.85 -4.62
C GLY A 154 18.55 6.53 -5.40
N ASN A 155 17.97 6.48 -6.60
CA ASN A 155 18.02 5.29 -7.45
C ASN A 155 19.46 4.98 -7.92
N LEU A 156 20.28 6.00 -8.22
CA LEU A 156 21.68 5.79 -8.58
C LEU A 156 22.47 5.20 -7.40
N VAL A 157 22.27 5.75 -6.20
CA VAL A 157 22.90 5.23 -4.98
C VAL A 157 22.44 3.79 -4.72
N ALA A 158 21.13 3.52 -4.74
CA ALA A 158 20.60 2.18 -4.52
C ALA A 158 21.14 1.16 -5.55
N LYS A 159 21.23 1.54 -6.83
CA LYS A 159 21.85 0.71 -7.87
C LYS A 159 23.32 0.41 -7.59
N ARG A 160 24.11 1.41 -7.16
CA ARG A 160 25.53 1.20 -6.83
C ARG A 160 25.69 0.20 -5.67
N PHE A 161 24.87 0.34 -4.61
CA PHE A 161 24.88 -0.60 -3.49
C PHE A 161 24.42 -2.00 -3.93
N PHE A 162 23.40 -2.07 -4.76
CA PHE A 162 22.89 -3.31 -5.34
C PHE A 162 23.97 -4.10 -6.08
N TYR A 163 24.69 -3.44 -6.97
CA TYR A 163 25.79 -4.10 -7.74
C TYR A 163 27.00 -4.46 -6.87
N LYS A 164 27.25 -3.70 -5.79
CA LYS A 164 28.39 -3.95 -4.90
C LYS A 164 28.11 -5.04 -3.86
N ASN A 165 26.91 -5.05 -3.28
CA ASN A 165 26.59 -5.84 -2.08
C ASN A 165 25.52 -6.90 -2.33
N GLY A 166 24.88 -6.91 -3.52
CA GLY A 166 23.71 -7.74 -3.82
C GLY A 166 22.39 -7.10 -3.40
N GLY A 167 21.30 -7.47 -4.08
CA GLY A 167 19.97 -6.90 -3.85
C GLY A 167 19.35 -7.27 -2.50
N ALA A 168 19.68 -8.45 -1.98
CA ALA A 168 19.19 -8.95 -0.69
C ALA A 168 19.88 -8.30 0.52
N SER A 169 20.94 -7.51 0.31
CA SER A 169 21.64 -6.82 1.40
C SER A 169 20.81 -5.67 1.96
N THR A 170 21.00 -5.38 3.26
CA THR A 170 20.50 -4.17 3.91
C THR A 170 21.61 -3.11 4.00
N SER A 171 21.26 -1.86 4.23
CA SER A 171 22.20 -0.77 4.41
C SER A 171 21.63 0.33 5.30
N ASN A 172 22.19 0.49 6.49
CA ASN A 172 21.79 1.55 7.43
C ASN A 172 21.85 2.94 6.78
N PHE A 173 22.84 3.17 5.90
CA PHE A 173 22.93 4.43 5.16
C PHE A 173 21.72 4.67 4.25
N ILE A 174 21.26 3.64 3.52
CA ILE A 174 20.11 3.76 2.63
C ILE A 174 18.82 3.88 3.46
N THR A 175 18.69 3.10 4.54
CA THR A 175 17.54 3.17 5.46
C THR A 175 17.43 4.56 6.08
N GLU A 176 18.53 5.13 6.58
CA GLU A 176 18.56 6.47 7.14
C GLU A 176 18.24 7.54 6.08
N LEU A 177 18.76 7.40 4.87
CA LEU A 177 18.48 8.32 3.77
C LEU A 177 16.98 8.32 3.38
N ALA A 178 16.32 7.17 3.43
CA ALA A 178 14.93 7.00 3.00
C ALA A 178 13.93 7.30 4.10
N PHE A 179 14.17 6.85 5.33
CA PHE A 179 13.22 6.87 6.44
C PHE A 179 13.69 7.69 7.65
N GLY A 180 14.99 7.94 7.80
CA GLY A 180 15.56 8.58 9.00
C GLY A 180 15.03 9.99 9.28
N GLY A 181 14.50 10.67 8.26
CA GLY A 181 13.84 11.97 8.42
C GLY A 181 12.43 11.89 9.00
N TYR A 182 11.74 10.75 8.88
CA TYR A 182 10.32 10.67 9.21
C TYR A 182 10.04 10.86 10.70
N ASN A 183 10.85 10.25 11.54
CA ASN A 183 10.66 10.32 12.99
C ASN A 183 11.08 11.66 13.61
N ARG A 184 11.94 12.44 12.93
CA ARG A 184 12.46 13.74 13.44
C ARG A 184 11.37 14.78 13.70
N ALA A 185 10.27 14.72 12.94
CA ALA A 185 9.15 15.63 13.11
C ALA A 185 8.40 15.44 14.43
N PHE A 186 8.62 14.29 15.10
CA PHE A 186 7.89 13.89 16.31
C PHE A 186 8.79 13.82 17.55
N ALA A 187 9.96 14.46 17.52
CA ALA A 187 10.85 14.52 18.68
C ALA A 187 10.21 15.26 19.87
N PRO A 188 10.46 14.81 21.14
CA PRO A 188 11.27 13.66 21.52
C PRO A 188 10.61 12.33 21.18
N ASN A 189 11.36 11.43 20.55
CA ASN A 189 10.83 10.14 20.11
C ASN A 189 10.86 9.12 21.25
N ARG A 190 9.81 8.30 21.37
CA ARG A 190 9.74 7.16 22.26
C ARG A 190 10.38 5.91 21.61
N THR A 191 10.16 5.76 20.31
CA THR A 191 10.64 4.63 19.51
C THR A 191 11.19 5.08 18.15
N GLY A 192 11.72 4.15 17.36
CA GLY A 192 12.09 4.40 15.95
C GLY A 192 10.90 4.52 14.98
N PHE A 193 9.67 4.24 15.45
CA PHE A 193 8.47 4.10 14.63
C PHE A 193 7.34 5.05 15.01
N ASP A 194 7.59 6.08 15.82
CA ASP A 194 6.54 7.02 16.26
C ASP A 194 5.89 7.77 15.08
N TRP A 195 6.59 7.88 13.96
CA TRP A 195 6.05 8.47 12.75
C TRP A 195 4.88 7.68 12.12
N LEU A 196 4.72 6.39 12.48
CA LEU A 196 3.62 5.56 11.99
C LEU A 196 2.27 6.00 12.56
N SER A 197 2.22 6.33 13.85
CA SER A 197 0.95 6.60 14.53
C SER A 197 1.14 7.50 15.74
N ALA A 198 0.14 8.32 16.03
CA ALA A 198 0.03 9.04 17.32
C ALA A 198 -0.47 8.10 18.45
N ASP A 199 -1.12 6.99 18.09
CA ASP A 199 -1.53 5.92 19.01
C ASP A 199 -0.33 5.04 19.38
N THR A 200 0.16 5.20 20.61
CA THR A 200 1.32 4.46 21.12
C THR A 200 1.09 2.95 21.18
N GLU A 201 -0.13 2.49 21.43
CA GLU A 201 -0.45 1.07 21.44
C GLU A 201 -0.36 0.46 20.03
N ASN A 202 -0.73 1.23 18.99
CA ASN A 202 -0.53 0.80 17.61
C ASN A 202 0.96 0.65 17.29
N VAL A 203 1.79 1.61 17.67
CA VAL A 203 3.24 1.55 17.49
C VAL A 203 3.83 0.34 18.22
N ASP A 204 3.40 0.08 19.46
CA ASP A 204 3.87 -1.06 20.24
C ASP A 204 3.47 -2.41 19.62
N ARG A 205 2.24 -2.52 19.10
CA ARG A 205 1.80 -3.71 18.35
C ARG A 205 2.66 -3.94 17.09
N TYR A 206 2.97 -2.87 16.35
CA TYR A 206 3.84 -2.96 15.18
C TYR A 206 5.25 -3.46 15.54
N ILE A 207 5.83 -2.96 16.64
CA ILE A 207 7.17 -3.36 17.11
C ILE A 207 7.17 -4.81 17.64
N ALA A 208 6.08 -5.23 18.26
CA ALA A 208 5.96 -6.58 18.84
C ALA A 208 5.67 -7.67 17.76
N ASP A 209 5.24 -7.28 16.58
CA ASP A 209 4.91 -8.20 15.51
C ASP A 209 6.18 -8.66 14.76
N PRO A 210 6.52 -9.96 14.77
CA PRO A 210 7.73 -10.48 14.13
C PRO A 210 7.69 -10.37 12.57
N MET A 211 6.53 -10.16 11.98
CA MET A 211 6.37 -9.93 10.53
C MET A 211 6.43 -8.46 10.14
N CYS A 212 6.61 -7.56 11.13
CA CYS A 212 6.70 -6.12 10.92
C CYS A 212 8.10 -5.57 11.23
N GLY A 213 8.41 -4.40 10.68
CA GLY A 213 9.58 -3.62 11.06
C GLY A 213 10.92 -4.13 10.57
N ALA A 214 10.96 -5.17 9.73
CA ALA A 214 12.21 -5.65 9.15
C ALA A 214 12.84 -4.59 8.23
N ASP A 215 14.19 -4.51 8.24
CA ASP A 215 14.94 -3.57 7.42
C ASP A 215 14.69 -3.81 5.92
N ALA A 216 14.39 -2.75 5.20
CA ALA A 216 14.22 -2.82 3.77
C ALA A 216 15.56 -3.09 3.07
N THR A 217 15.54 -4.02 2.10
CA THR A 217 16.73 -4.36 1.34
C THR A 217 17.07 -3.27 0.31
N VAL A 218 18.34 -3.24 -0.10
CA VAL A 218 18.82 -2.36 -1.18
C VAL A 218 18.03 -2.60 -2.48
N GLY A 219 17.66 -3.87 -2.73
CA GLY A 219 16.84 -4.26 -3.88
C GLY A 219 15.44 -3.64 -3.84
N LEU A 220 14.79 -3.69 -2.67
CA LEU A 220 13.48 -3.06 -2.51
C LEU A 220 13.55 -1.55 -2.72
N PHE A 221 14.54 -0.86 -2.14
CA PHE A 221 14.70 0.58 -2.34
C PHE A 221 14.88 0.94 -3.82
N ARG A 222 15.74 0.22 -4.55
CA ARG A 222 15.92 0.38 -6.00
C ARG A 222 14.57 0.26 -6.72
N ASP A 223 13.81 -0.77 -6.40
CA ASP A 223 12.56 -1.10 -7.06
C ASP A 223 11.46 -0.07 -6.72
N MET A 224 11.34 0.32 -5.44
CA MET A 224 10.39 1.32 -4.99
C MET A 224 10.67 2.70 -5.59
N LEU A 225 11.93 3.17 -5.59
CA LEU A 225 12.30 4.45 -6.22
C LEU A 225 12.03 4.45 -7.72
N GLY A 226 12.30 3.30 -8.39
CA GLY A 226 11.97 3.09 -9.80
C GLY A 226 10.46 3.16 -10.06
N GLY A 227 9.66 2.50 -9.22
CA GLY A 227 8.20 2.50 -9.26
C GLY A 227 7.59 3.87 -9.00
N ILE A 228 8.05 4.60 -7.97
CA ILE A 228 7.60 5.97 -7.70
C ILE A 228 7.92 6.88 -8.89
N ARG A 229 9.13 6.77 -9.45
CA ARG A 229 9.52 7.53 -10.65
C ARG A 229 8.64 7.20 -11.85
N PHE A 230 8.26 5.93 -12.05
CA PHE A 230 7.32 5.51 -13.10
C PHE A 230 5.97 6.16 -12.90
N ASN A 231 5.44 6.16 -11.67
CA ASN A 231 4.14 6.72 -11.29
C ASN A 231 4.05 8.25 -11.45
N GLN A 232 5.17 8.97 -11.43
CA GLN A 232 5.20 10.43 -11.49
C GLN A 232 5.43 10.98 -12.89
N LYS A 233 5.62 10.12 -13.89
CA LYS A 233 5.76 10.56 -15.29
C LYS A 233 4.38 10.79 -15.90
N ASN A 234 4.14 12.00 -16.41
CA ASN A 234 2.86 12.34 -17.06
C ASN A 234 2.51 11.38 -18.21
N VAL A 235 3.50 10.96 -19.02
CA VAL A 235 3.35 9.97 -20.09
C VAL A 235 2.81 8.62 -19.60
N ASN A 236 2.95 8.30 -18.32
CA ASN A 236 2.36 7.11 -17.71
C ASN A 236 1.00 7.42 -17.07
N LEU A 237 0.89 8.53 -16.35
CA LEU A 237 -0.36 8.93 -15.68
C LEU A 237 -1.54 9.02 -16.65
N VAL A 238 -1.32 9.57 -17.85
CA VAL A 238 -2.38 9.68 -18.89
C VAL A 238 -2.86 8.32 -19.44
N LYS A 239 -2.24 7.21 -19.05
CA LYS A 239 -2.68 5.86 -19.44
C LYS A 239 -3.76 5.28 -18.51
N MET A 240 -3.95 5.90 -17.34
CA MET A 240 -5.02 5.49 -16.42
C MET A 240 -6.39 5.67 -17.08
N ASP A 241 -7.36 4.84 -16.68
CA ASP A 241 -8.75 5.10 -17.06
C ASP A 241 -9.23 6.40 -16.36
N PRO A 242 -9.61 7.45 -17.11
CA PRO A 242 -10.06 8.70 -16.53
C PRO A 242 -11.39 8.58 -15.77
N ASN A 243 -12.12 7.49 -15.95
CA ASN A 243 -13.40 7.25 -15.30
C ASN A 243 -13.27 6.46 -13.97
N THR A 244 -12.09 5.94 -13.63
CA THR A 244 -11.86 5.32 -12.32
C THR A 244 -11.77 6.40 -11.24
N PRO A 245 -12.74 6.52 -10.32
CA PRO A 245 -12.68 7.45 -9.19
C PRO A 245 -11.51 7.12 -8.27
N VAL A 246 -10.85 8.15 -7.74
CA VAL A 246 -9.71 7.97 -6.83
C VAL A 246 -9.87 8.83 -5.58
N LEU A 247 -9.83 8.17 -4.41
CA LEU A 247 -9.72 8.82 -3.11
C LEU A 247 -8.25 8.84 -2.67
N PHE A 248 -7.70 10.02 -2.47
CA PHE A 248 -6.47 10.25 -1.72
C PHE A 248 -6.83 10.52 -0.27
N ILE A 249 -6.30 9.70 0.66
CA ILE A 249 -6.60 9.81 2.09
C ILE A 249 -5.32 9.63 2.90
N SER A 250 -5.09 10.50 3.89
CA SER A 250 -3.84 10.46 4.68
C SER A 250 -3.99 11.23 5.99
N GLY A 251 -3.17 10.90 6.97
CA GLY A 251 -2.91 11.83 8.06
C GLY A 251 -2.28 13.12 7.53
N GLN A 252 -2.67 14.26 8.08
CA GLN A 252 -2.05 15.53 7.71
C GLN A 252 -0.60 15.60 8.19
N ASP A 253 -0.30 14.90 9.28
CA ASP A 253 1.04 14.86 9.88
C ASP A 253 1.88 13.67 9.39
N ASP A 254 1.45 13.02 8.29
CA ASP A 254 2.18 11.93 7.66
C ASP A 254 3.44 12.43 6.93
N PRO A 255 4.66 12.04 7.38
CA PRO A 255 5.91 12.47 6.76
C PRO A 255 6.14 11.86 5.37
N VAL A 256 5.55 10.68 5.06
CA VAL A 256 5.60 10.06 3.71
C VAL A 256 4.90 10.96 2.70
N GLY A 257 3.80 11.55 3.10
CA GLY A 257 3.03 12.53 2.35
C GLY A 257 3.58 13.97 2.44
N ALA A 258 4.76 14.18 3.02
CA ALA A 258 5.35 15.51 3.27
C ALA A 258 4.35 16.43 3.99
N MET A 259 3.77 15.94 5.09
CA MET A 259 2.74 16.65 5.87
C MET A 259 1.58 17.14 4.97
N GLY A 260 1.00 16.23 4.19
CA GLY A 260 -0.11 16.46 3.28
C GLY A 260 0.26 17.10 1.94
N LYS A 261 1.37 17.83 1.82
CA LYS A 261 1.77 18.53 0.57
C LYS A 261 2.05 17.57 -0.60
N GLY A 262 2.69 16.44 -0.31
CA GLY A 262 2.98 15.40 -1.31
C GLY A 262 1.72 14.66 -1.75
N VAL A 263 0.76 14.48 -0.83
CA VAL A 263 -0.55 13.88 -1.15
C VAL A 263 -1.33 14.81 -2.06
N GLN A 264 -1.42 16.12 -1.73
CA GLN A 264 -2.06 17.15 -2.56
C GLN A 264 -1.44 17.16 -3.97
N ARG A 265 -0.12 17.16 -4.06
CA ARG A 265 0.58 17.15 -5.36
C ARG A 265 0.27 15.90 -6.19
N SER A 266 0.15 14.73 -5.55
CA SER A 266 -0.28 13.50 -6.22
C SER A 266 -1.69 13.60 -6.75
N CYS A 267 -2.60 14.15 -5.95
CA CYS A 267 -3.99 14.41 -6.31
C CYS A 267 -4.08 15.34 -7.54
N ASP A 268 -3.33 16.45 -7.53
CA ASP A 268 -3.33 17.42 -8.63
C ASP A 268 -2.74 16.83 -9.91
N ALA A 269 -1.72 15.94 -9.80
CA ALA A 269 -1.17 15.23 -10.94
C ALA A 269 -2.19 14.29 -11.59
N PHE A 270 -3.03 13.59 -10.79
CA PHE A 270 -4.09 12.73 -11.30
C PHE A 270 -5.17 13.55 -12.02
N ARG A 271 -5.61 14.68 -11.44
CA ARG A 271 -6.54 15.61 -12.11
C ARG A 271 -5.96 16.13 -13.43
N SER A 272 -4.70 16.54 -13.43
CA SER A 272 -4.00 17.02 -14.63
C SER A 272 -3.82 15.94 -15.71
N ALA A 273 -3.78 14.67 -15.31
CA ALA A 273 -3.75 13.52 -16.22
C ALA A 273 -5.12 13.14 -16.79
N GLY A 274 -6.18 13.81 -16.36
CA GLY A 274 -7.55 13.63 -16.90
C GLY A 274 -8.47 12.75 -16.05
N VAL A 275 -8.05 12.29 -14.85
CA VAL A 275 -8.95 11.55 -13.94
C VAL A 275 -10.08 12.47 -13.48
N LYS A 276 -11.33 12.07 -13.73
CA LYS A 276 -12.53 12.94 -13.59
C LYS A 276 -12.97 13.12 -12.14
N ASP A 277 -12.91 12.07 -11.33
CA ASP A 277 -13.31 12.08 -9.92
C ASP A 277 -12.10 11.80 -9.03
N VAL A 278 -11.53 12.86 -8.47
CA VAL A 278 -10.37 12.81 -7.58
C VAL A 278 -10.73 13.55 -6.30
N THR A 279 -10.92 12.78 -5.23
CA THR A 279 -11.21 13.28 -3.89
C THR A 279 -9.93 13.29 -3.05
N LEU A 280 -9.74 14.32 -2.23
CA LEU A 280 -8.66 14.38 -1.24
C LEU A 280 -9.28 14.57 0.15
N LYS A 281 -8.83 13.74 1.11
CA LYS A 281 -9.16 13.89 2.53
C LYS A 281 -7.91 13.77 3.39
N LEU A 282 -7.63 14.81 4.17
CA LEU A 282 -6.54 14.84 5.14
C LEU A 282 -7.11 14.94 6.56
N TYR A 283 -6.54 14.17 7.49
CA TYR A 283 -6.95 14.15 8.89
C TYR A 283 -5.92 14.88 9.75
N PRO A 284 -6.27 16.06 10.30
CA PRO A 284 -5.39 16.79 11.22
C PRO A 284 -5.02 15.94 12.44
N GLY A 285 -3.76 15.95 12.85
CA GLY A 285 -3.26 15.23 14.01
C GLY A 285 -3.00 13.74 13.79
N LEU A 286 -3.44 13.15 12.66
CA LEU A 286 -3.13 11.77 12.33
C LEU A 286 -1.82 11.67 11.54
N ARG A 287 -1.09 10.57 11.77
CA ARG A 287 0.18 10.24 11.11
C ARG A 287 -0.04 9.26 9.95
N HIS A 288 0.85 8.30 9.78
CA HIS A 288 0.89 7.44 8.60
C HIS A 288 -0.20 6.36 8.57
N GLU A 289 -0.48 5.70 9.70
CA GLU A 289 -1.40 4.55 9.81
C GLU A 289 -2.79 4.96 10.28
N ILE A 290 -3.51 5.75 9.49
CA ILE A 290 -4.81 6.32 9.88
C ILE A 290 -5.91 5.29 10.18
N LEU A 291 -5.80 4.05 9.67
CA LEU A 291 -6.74 2.97 10.00
C LEU A 291 -6.56 2.43 11.42
N ASN A 292 -5.39 2.66 12.02
CA ASN A 292 -4.99 2.09 13.29
C ASN A 292 -4.98 3.12 14.44
N GLU A 293 -5.38 4.36 14.16
CA GLU A 293 -5.51 5.45 15.14
C GLU A 293 -6.86 5.33 15.87
N LYS A 294 -6.90 4.64 17.01
CA LYS A 294 -8.14 4.31 17.75
C LYS A 294 -9.08 5.49 17.95
N ALA A 295 -8.53 6.67 18.28
CA ALA A 295 -9.34 7.87 18.54
C ALA A 295 -10.18 8.33 17.33
N MET A 296 -9.73 8.06 16.11
CA MET A 296 -10.37 8.49 14.86
C MET A 296 -10.79 7.31 13.98
N GLN A 297 -10.54 6.07 14.41
CA GLN A 297 -10.74 4.86 13.61
C GLN A 297 -12.15 4.77 13.00
N ASN A 298 -13.18 4.94 13.82
CA ASN A 298 -14.57 4.89 13.34
C ASN A 298 -14.89 5.99 12.32
N THR A 299 -14.32 7.19 12.49
CA THR A 299 -14.48 8.29 11.54
C THR A 299 -13.81 7.96 10.22
N VAL A 300 -12.56 7.47 10.25
CA VAL A 300 -11.81 7.09 9.04
C VAL A 300 -12.50 5.95 8.31
N TYR A 301 -12.95 4.92 9.03
CA TYR A 301 -13.66 3.78 8.45
C TYR A 301 -14.99 4.21 7.80
N GLY A 302 -15.78 5.04 8.50
CA GLY A 302 -17.03 5.59 8.01
C GLY A 302 -16.83 6.43 6.74
N ASP A 303 -15.86 7.32 6.73
CA ASP A 303 -15.55 8.16 5.57
C ASP A 303 -15.13 7.34 4.34
N ILE A 304 -14.34 6.28 4.55
CA ILE A 304 -13.96 5.37 3.46
C ILE A 304 -15.19 4.62 2.95
N HIS A 305 -16.01 4.06 3.86
CA HIS A 305 -17.23 3.35 3.48
C HIS A 305 -18.21 4.27 2.73
N ASP A 306 -18.45 5.48 3.21
CA ASP A 306 -19.35 6.44 2.58
C ASP A 306 -18.88 6.84 1.18
N TRP A 307 -17.56 7.01 1.01
CA TRP A 307 -17.00 7.26 -0.31
C TRP A 307 -17.15 6.05 -1.23
N LEU A 308 -16.83 4.84 -0.77
CA LEU A 308 -16.98 3.60 -1.55
C LEU A 308 -18.43 3.33 -1.93
N SER A 309 -19.39 3.64 -1.04
CA SER A 309 -20.82 3.41 -1.26
C SER A 309 -21.41 4.13 -2.47
N ARG A 310 -20.69 5.10 -3.01
CA ARG A 310 -21.05 5.80 -4.26
C ARG A 310 -20.80 4.97 -5.51
N TYR A 311 -20.04 3.88 -5.41
CA TYR A 311 -19.57 3.06 -6.54
C TYR A 311 -19.94 1.57 -6.44
N VAL A 312 -20.83 1.19 -5.46
CA VAL A 312 -21.22 -0.20 -5.17
C VAL A 312 -22.71 -0.41 -5.09
#